data_f01de2364ad8e5c94576d1fa3f8463de
#
_entry.id   f01de2364ad8e5c94576d1fa3f8463de
#
_cell.length_a   1.000
_cell.length_b   1.000
_cell.length_c   1.000
_cell.angle_alpha   90.00
_cell.angle_beta   90.00
_cell.angle_gamma   90.00
#
_symmetry.space_group_name_H-M   'P 1'
#
loop_
_entity.id
_entity.type
_entity.pdbx_description
1 polymer ?
#
loop_
_entity_poly.entity_id
_entity_poly.type
_entity_poly.pdbx_seq_one_letter_code
_entity_poly.pdbx_strand_id
1 'polypeptide(L)'
;MVTNETTRPEVVVVTGASAGVGRAIAEAYGARGAKVALLARGEAGLHGAKEAVEAKGGTALVVQIDIADAAAVDRAAERIEAELGPIDVWVNNAMVSVFAPVVDIAPEDFQRVTEVTYLGVVWGTMAALKRMRPRDRGVIVQIGSALAYQAIPLQSAYCGAKHAIQGFTESLRIELLHEKSGVGITMVQFPALNTPQFDWVKTTLPNHPQPVPPIFQPELGAEAVIYAATHVPRELNLGIPT
;
A
#
# COMPACT_ATOMS: atom_id res chain seq x y z
N MET A 1 11.70 -27.66 -24.45
CA MET A 1 12.47 -26.44 -24.71
C MET A 1 11.76 -25.31 -24.00
N VAL A 2 12.29 -24.83 -22.88
CA VAL A 2 11.75 -23.65 -22.17
C VAL A 2 12.21 -22.47 -23.00
N THR A 3 11.28 -21.81 -23.68
CA THR A 3 11.55 -20.54 -24.33
C THR A 3 11.94 -19.53 -23.24
N ASN A 4 13.17 -19.07 -23.31
CA ASN A 4 13.71 -17.99 -22.49
C ASN A 4 13.02 -16.70 -22.97
N GLU A 5 11.77 -16.47 -22.56
CA GLU A 5 11.17 -15.16 -22.66
C GLU A 5 12.01 -14.25 -21.76
N THR A 6 12.74 -13.34 -22.39
CA THR A 6 13.38 -12.21 -21.70
C THR A 6 12.25 -11.39 -21.07
N THR A 7 11.86 -11.78 -19.84
CA THR A 7 10.83 -11.08 -19.09
C THR A 7 11.35 -9.69 -18.81
N ARG A 8 10.65 -8.67 -19.32
CA ARG A 8 10.95 -7.28 -18.98
C ARG A 8 10.91 -7.10 -17.46
N PRO A 9 11.68 -6.16 -16.89
CA PRO A 9 11.56 -5.83 -15.48
C PRO A 9 10.12 -5.49 -15.11
N GLU A 10 9.66 -6.03 -13.97
CA GLU A 10 8.33 -5.77 -13.42
C GLU A 10 8.17 -4.30 -13.08
N VAL A 11 7.03 -3.69 -13.40
CA VAL A 11 6.68 -2.31 -13.04
C VAL A 11 5.77 -2.33 -11.82
N VAL A 12 6.24 -1.76 -10.73
CA VAL A 12 5.58 -1.80 -9.43
C VAL A 12 5.29 -0.38 -8.94
N VAL A 13 4.06 -0.13 -8.53
CA VAL A 13 3.66 1.13 -7.88
C VAL A 13 3.51 0.90 -6.39
N VAL A 14 4.14 1.74 -5.57
CA VAL A 14 4.03 1.69 -4.12
C VAL A 14 3.56 3.04 -3.59
N THR A 15 2.37 3.08 -2.99
CA THR A 15 1.87 4.28 -2.31
C THR A 15 2.40 4.34 -0.87
N GLY A 16 2.73 5.55 -0.39
CA GLY A 16 3.36 5.71 0.93
C GLY A 16 4.80 5.19 0.98
N ALA A 17 5.54 5.29 -0.14
CA ALA A 17 6.86 4.70 -0.31
C ALA A 17 8.01 5.46 0.38
N SER A 18 7.75 6.62 1.01
CA SER A 18 8.80 7.47 1.58
C SER A 18 9.42 6.91 2.86
N ALA A 19 8.74 6.02 3.59
CA ALA A 19 9.18 5.49 4.87
C ALA A 19 8.51 4.15 5.21
N GLY A 20 8.95 3.53 6.31
CA GLY A 20 8.33 2.36 6.91
C GLY A 20 8.14 1.19 5.94
N VAL A 21 6.99 0.54 6.01
CA VAL A 21 6.68 -0.65 5.18
C VAL A 21 6.71 -0.33 3.69
N GLY A 22 6.16 0.81 3.27
CA GLY A 22 6.16 1.19 1.85
C GLY A 22 7.57 1.33 1.28
N ARG A 23 8.50 1.87 2.05
CA ARG A 23 9.91 1.93 1.68
C ARG A 23 10.55 0.53 1.63
N ALA A 24 10.30 -0.30 2.63
CA ALA A 24 10.80 -1.68 2.64
C ALA A 24 10.28 -2.50 1.45
N ILE A 25 9.00 -2.33 1.08
CA ILE A 25 8.41 -2.95 -0.13
C ILE A 25 9.14 -2.48 -1.39
N ALA A 26 9.33 -1.16 -1.54
CA ALA A 26 10.02 -0.60 -2.69
C ALA A 26 11.45 -1.13 -2.82
N GLU A 27 12.19 -1.18 -1.72
CA GLU A 27 13.55 -1.72 -1.67
C GLU A 27 13.60 -3.22 -2.01
N ALA A 28 12.64 -4.00 -1.52
CA ALA A 28 12.56 -5.44 -1.80
C ALA A 28 12.28 -5.73 -3.29
N TYR A 29 11.42 -4.92 -3.93
CA TYR A 29 11.24 -4.98 -5.38
C TYR A 29 12.47 -4.49 -6.15
N GLY A 30 13.15 -3.45 -5.66
CA GLY A 30 14.43 -2.99 -6.22
C GLY A 30 15.49 -4.10 -6.27
N ALA A 31 15.62 -4.87 -5.19
CA ALA A 31 16.53 -6.02 -5.12
C ALA A 31 16.19 -7.15 -6.13
N ARG A 32 14.97 -7.14 -6.69
CA ARG A 32 14.54 -8.06 -7.74
C ARG A 32 14.71 -7.47 -9.15
N GLY A 33 15.33 -6.28 -9.27
CA GLY A 33 15.53 -5.59 -10.54
C GLY A 33 14.27 -4.92 -11.09
N ALA A 34 13.24 -4.72 -10.28
CA ALA A 34 12.00 -4.09 -10.70
C ALA A 34 12.18 -2.58 -10.98
N LYS A 35 11.26 -2.03 -11.77
CA LYS A 35 11.05 -0.59 -11.92
C LYS A 35 9.97 -0.15 -10.95
N VAL A 36 10.32 0.66 -9.96
CA VAL A 36 9.44 1.02 -8.85
C VAL A 36 9.03 2.47 -8.92
N ALA A 37 7.74 2.75 -9.02
CA ALA A 37 7.18 4.08 -8.84
C ALA A 37 6.88 4.33 -7.36
N LEU A 38 7.50 5.37 -6.81
CA LEU A 38 7.45 5.75 -5.40
C LEU A 38 6.50 6.93 -5.22
N LEU A 39 5.32 6.69 -4.63
CA LEU A 39 4.29 7.70 -4.43
C LEU A 39 4.20 8.12 -2.96
N ALA A 40 4.39 9.39 -2.67
CA ALA A 40 4.16 10.01 -1.37
C ALA A 40 4.14 11.54 -1.47
N ARG A 41 3.90 12.23 -0.35
CA ARG A 41 3.89 13.70 -0.28
C ARG A 41 5.27 14.30 0.00
N GLY A 42 6.09 13.59 0.77
CA GLY A 42 7.37 14.09 1.26
C GLY A 42 8.51 13.84 0.28
N GLU A 43 9.02 14.91 -0.34
CA GLU A 43 10.06 14.84 -1.36
C GLU A 43 11.36 14.19 -0.85
N ALA A 44 11.87 14.65 0.30
CA ALA A 44 13.11 14.13 0.88
C ALA A 44 13.04 12.61 1.16
N GLY A 45 11.92 12.13 1.71
CA GLY A 45 11.71 10.70 1.94
C GLY A 45 11.63 9.89 0.65
N LEU A 46 11.04 10.46 -0.42
CA LEU A 46 10.97 9.82 -1.73
C LEU A 46 12.37 9.72 -2.39
N HIS A 47 13.18 10.76 -2.28
CA HIS A 47 14.57 10.72 -2.78
C HIS A 47 15.42 9.68 -2.05
N GLY A 48 15.34 9.62 -0.71
CA GLY A 48 16.02 8.57 0.05
C GLY A 48 15.54 7.16 -0.29
N ALA A 49 14.24 6.98 -0.56
CA ALA A 49 13.72 5.70 -1.03
C ALA A 49 14.23 5.35 -2.44
N LYS A 50 14.31 6.33 -3.35
CA LYS A 50 14.89 6.16 -4.69
C LYS A 50 16.32 5.67 -4.60
N GLU A 51 17.17 6.35 -3.85
CA GLU A 51 18.57 5.96 -3.67
C GLU A 51 18.67 4.52 -3.13
N ALA A 52 17.84 4.15 -2.17
CA ALA A 52 17.83 2.80 -1.61
C ALA A 52 17.40 1.72 -2.62
N VAL A 53 16.39 1.99 -3.45
CA VAL A 53 15.95 1.09 -4.53
C VAL A 53 17.06 0.91 -5.58
N GLU A 54 17.68 2.01 -6.01
CA GLU A 54 18.73 2.01 -7.02
C GLU A 54 20.01 1.34 -6.51
N ALA A 55 20.37 1.53 -5.25
CA ALA A 55 21.49 0.83 -4.60
C ALA A 55 21.31 -0.69 -4.56
N LYS A 56 20.06 -1.17 -4.63
CA LYS A 56 19.73 -2.61 -4.68
C LYS A 56 19.59 -3.15 -6.11
N GLY A 57 19.82 -2.33 -7.14
CA GLY A 57 19.79 -2.74 -8.54
C GLY A 57 18.48 -2.54 -9.28
N GLY A 58 17.47 -1.94 -8.63
CA GLY A 58 16.22 -1.54 -9.27
C GLY A 58 16.33 -0.19 -9.98
N THR A 59 15.22 0.23 -10.58
CA THR A 59 15.05 1.59 -11.13
C THR A 59 13.90 2.25 -10.37
N ALA A 60 14.03 3.52 -9.97
CA ALA A 60 12.98 4.21 -9.23
C ALA A 60 12.52 5.50 -9.90
N LEU A 61 11.19 5.69 -9.97
CA LEU A 61 10.52 6.91 -10.38
C LEU A 61 9.86 7.58 -9.17
N VAL A 62 10.30 8.78 -8.84
CA VAL A 62 9.65 9.59 -7.79
C VAL A 62 8.43 10.30 -8.35
N VAL A 63 7.29 10.12 -7.69
CA VAL A 63 6.02 10.77 -8.02
C VAL A 63 5.43 11.40 -6.75
N GLN A 64 5.69 12.69 -6.58
CA GLN A 64 5.19 13.43 -5.42
C GLN A 64 3.71 13.78 -5.62
N ILE A 65 2.84 13.14 -4.83
CA ILE A 65 1.39 13.38 -4.83
C ILE A 65 0.78 13.22 -3.45
N ASP A 66 -0.40 13.79 -3.26
CA ASP A 66 -1.31 13.38 -2.20
C ASP A 66 -2.25 12.29 -2.73
N ILE A 67 -2.25 11.13 -2.11
CA ILE A 67 -3.08 9.99 -2.51
C ILE A 67 -4.59 10.25 -2.32
N ALA A 68 -4.96 11.26 -1.54
CA ALA A 68 -6.35 11.68 -1.36
C ALA A 68 -6.93 12.40 -2.60
N ASP A 69 -6.08 12.90 -3.51
CA ASP A 69 -6.50 13.51 -4.78
C ASP A 69 -6.62 12.45 -5.87
N ALA A 70 -7.86 12.05 -6.17
CA ALA A 70 -8.18 11.05 -7.20
C ALA A 70 -7.61 11.40 -8.58
N ALA A 71 -7.67 12.69 -8.96
CA ALA A 71 -7.17 13.14 -10.26
C ALA A 71 -5.65 13.11 -10.32
N ALA A 72 -4.96 13.46 -9.23
CA ALA A 72 -3.51 13.33 -9.13
C ALA A 72 -3.05 11.88 -9.22
N VAL A 73 -3.79 10.95 -8.60
CA VAL A 73 -3.51 9.51 -8.68
C VAL A 73 -3.65 8.98 -10.10
N ASP A 74 -4.70 9.35 -10.82
CA ASP A 74 -4.88 8.91 -12.22
C ASP A 74 -3.79 9.48 -13.15
N ARG A 75 -3.44 10.78 -13.02
CA ARG A 75 -2.32 11.39 -13.75
C ARG A 75 -0.97 10.73 -13.41
N ALA A 76 -0.76 10.40 -12.13
CA ALA A 76 0.45 9.68 -11.71
C ALA A 76 0.57 8.31 -12.38
N ALA A 77 -0.51 7.55 -12.44
CA ALA A 77 -0.52 6.25 -13.10
C ALA A 77 -0.27 6.36 -14.62
N GLU A 78 -0.80 7.40 -15.28
CA GLU A 78 -0.51 7.68 -16.69
C GLU A 78 0.98 7.98 -16.92
N ARG A 79 1.55 8.86 -16.10
CA ARG A 79 2.98 9.17 -16.12
C ARG A 79 3.85 7.93 -15.89
N ILE A 80 3.49 7.09 -14.94
CA ILE A 80 4.22 5.85 -14.63
C ILE A 80 4.24 4.91 -15.83
N GLU A 81 3.11 4.70 -16.50
CA GLU A 81 3.08 3.84 -17.69
C GLU A 81 3.89 4.44 -18.86
N ALA A 82 3.88 5.77 -19.01
CA ALA A 82 4.68 6.45 -20.03
C ALA A 82 6.21 6.32 -19.79
N GLU A 83 6.66 6.39 -18.52
CA GLU A 83 8.09 6.39 -18.19
C GLU A 83 8.67 5.00 -17.89
N LEU A 84 7.89 4.12 -17.25
CA LEU A 84 8.38 2.81 -16.80
C LEU A 84 7.83 1.64 -17.64
N GLY A 85 6.69 1.83 -18.27
CA GLY A 85 5.94 0.80 -19.00
C GLY A 85 4.71 0.32 -18.25
N PRO A 86 3.99 -0.67 -18.79
CA PRO A 86 2.74 -1.17 -18.21
C PRO A 86 2.88 -1.61 -16.75
N ILE A 87 1.99 -1.12 -15.88
CA ILE A 87 2.00 -1.43 -14.45
C ILE A 87 1.60 -2.89 -14.22
N ASP A 88 2.48 -3.69 -13.60
CA ASP A 88 2.21 -5.08 -13.27
C ASP A 88 1.65 -5.25 -11.86
N VAL A 89 2.17 -4.50 -10.87
CA VAL A 89 1.73 -4.56 -9.48
C VAL A 89 1.43 -3.16 -8.96
N TRP A 90 0.28 -3.02 -8.30
CA TRP A 90 -0.09 -1.79 -7.59
C TRP A 90 -0.28 -2.09 -6.11
N VAL A 91 0.57 -1.49 -5.25
CA VAL A 91 0.51 -1.68 -3.79
C VAL A 91 -0.10 -0.44 -3.13
N ASN A 92 -1.31 -0.59 -2.62
CA ASN A 92 -1.99 0.43 -1.80
C ASN A 92 -1.55 0.31 -0.35
N ASN A 93 -0.48 1.04 0.01
CA ASN A 93 0.12 1.03 1.35
C ASN A 93 -0.04 2.36 2.09
N ALA A 94 -0.19 3.49 1.40
CA ALA A 94 -0.28 4.81 2.03
C ALA A 94 -1.36 4.87 3.11
N MET A 95 -1.02 5.41 4.27
CA MET A 95 -1.95 5.58 5.37
C MET A 95 -1.58 6.78 6.27
N VAL A 96 -2.56 7.28 6.99
CA VAL A 96 -2.41 8.13 8.16
C VAL A 96 -3.33 7.64 9.25
N SER A 97 -3.04 7.99 10.50
CA SER A 97 -3.85 7.64 11.67
C SER A 97 -3.89 8.81 12.65
N VAL A 98 -4.81 8.73 13.60
CA VAL A 98 -4.86 9.58 14.78
C VAL A 98 -5.08 8.68 16.00
N PHE A 99 -4.35 8.94 17.07
CA PHE A 99 -4.50 8.24 18.35
C PHE A 99 -5.15 9.18 19.36
N ALA A 100 -6.44 9.01 19.60
CA ALA A 100 -7.21 9.80 20.54
C ALA A 100 -8.51 9.08 20.94
N PRO A 101 -9.10 9.38 22.11
CA PRO A 101 -10.50 9.09 22.39
C PRO A 101 -11.38 9.68 21.29
N VAL A 102 -12.45 8.99 20.87
CA VAL A 102 -13.29 9.46 19.74
C VAL A 102 -13.87 10.86 19.97
N VAL A 103 -14.13 11.23 21.22
CA VAL A 103 -14.65 12.55 21.60
C VAL A 103 -13.65 13.69 21.44
N ASP A 104 -12.35 13.35 21.37
CA ASP A 104 -11.24 14.31 21.25
C ASP A 104 -10.66 14.36 19.84
N ILE A 105 -11.19 13.56 18.90
CA ILE A 105 -10.77 13.60 17.49
C ILE A 105 -11.45 14.78 16.81
N ALA A 106 -10.66 15.71 16.28
CA ALA A 106 -11.20 16.78 15.45
C ALA A 106 -11.82 16.19 14.15
N PRO A 107 -13.01 16.68 13.70
CA PRO A 107 -13.65 16.17 12.51
C PRO A 107 -12.74 16.16 11.27
N GLU A 108 -11.91 17.17 11.09
CA GLU A 108 -10.93 17.28 9.99
C GLU A 108 -9.84 16.22 10.06
N ASP A 109 -9.44 15.78 11.25
CA ASP A 109 -8.48 14.67 11.40
C ASP A 109 -9.13 13.34 11.04
N PHE A 110 -10.38 13.12 11.48
CA PHE A 110 -11.13 11.94 11.12
C PHE A 110 -11.36 11.87 9.60
N GLN A 111 -11.74 12.99 9.00
CA GLN A 111 -11.89 13.14 7.56
C GLN A 111 -10.57 12.83 6.86
N ARG A 112 -9.44 13.39 7.30
CA ARG A 112 -8.14 13.16 6.70
C ARG A 112 -7.71 11.69 6.76
N VAL A 113 -7.98 11.01 7.87
CA VAL A 113 -7.74 9.55 7.97
C VAL A 113 -8.57 8.79 6.93
N THR A 114 -9.84 9.15 6.77
CA THR A 114 -10.72 8.53 5.78
C THR A 114 -10.24 8.78 4.35
N GLU A 115 -9.90 10.02 4.03
CA GLU A 115 -9.44 10.42 2.69
C GLU A 115 -8.15 9.72 2.27
N VAL A 116 -7.17 9.64 3.16
CA VAL A 116 -5.87 9.04 2.84
C VAL A 116 -5.92 7.52 2.96
N THR A 117 -6.40 7.00 4.10
CA THR A 117 -6.26 5.58 4.43
C THR A 117 -7.29 4.71 3.72
N TYR A 118 -8.51 5.24 3.48
CA TYR A 118 -9.54 4.52 2.74
C TYR A 118 -9.70 5.00 1.30
N LEU A 119 -10.06 6.27 1.07
CA LEU A 119 -10.33 6.76 -0.29
C LEU A 119 -9.07 6.73 -1.16
N GLY A 120 -7.87 6.96 -0.59
CA GLY A 120 -6.62 6.79 -1.31
C GLY A 120 -6.40 5.37 -1.84
N VAL A 121 -6.84 4.35 -1.10
CA VAL A 121 -6.86 2.96 -1.58
C VAL A 121 -7.86 2.78 -2.72
N VAL A 122 -9.05 3.38 -2.63
CA VAL A 122 -10.06 3.33 -3.69
C VAL A 122 -9.52 3.98 -4.97
N TRP A 123 -8.95 5.18 -4.88
CA TRP A 123 -8.40 5.90 -6.04
C TRP A 123 -7.24 5.15 -6.69
N GLY A 124 -6.31 4.62 -5.89
CA GLY A 124 -5.22 3.79 -6.38
C GLY A 124 -5.72 2.53 -7.09
N THR A 125 -6.72 1.86 -6.51
CA THR A 125 -7.35 0.68 -7.11
C THR A 125 -8.03 1.01 -8.44
N MET A 126 -8.80 2.09 -8.50
CA MET A 126 -9.47 2.52 -9.73
C MET A 126 -8.46 2.89 -10.83
N ALA A 127 -7.37 3.60 -10.48
CA ALA A 127 -6.33 3.95 -11.41
C ALA A 127 -5.59 2.71 -11.95
N ALA A 128 -5.32 1.71 -11.09
CA ALA A 128 -4.73 0.45 -11.49
C ALA A 128 -5.67 -0.34 -12.42
N LEU A 129 -6.94 -0.51 -12.05
CA LEU A 129 -7.94 -1.23 -12.85
C LEU A 129 -8.12 -0.62 -14.24
N LYS A 130 -8.18 0.71 -14.35
CA LYS A 130 -8.29 1.42 -15.63
C LYS A 130 -7.20 1.02 -16.62
N ARG A 131 -6.02 0.64 -16.12
CA ARG A 131 -4.84 0.27 -16.90
C ARG A 131 -4.66 -1.24 -17.05
N MET A 132 -4.99 -1.99 -16.02
CA MET A 132 -4.81 -3.45 -16.00
C MET A 132 -5.92 -4.19 -16.77
N ARG A 133 -7.20 -3.77 -16.64
CA ARG A 133 -8.34 -4.45 -17.29
C ARG A 133 -8.23 -4.55 -18.83
N PRO A 134 -7.81 -3.49 -19.57
CA PRO A 134 -7.66 -3.61 -21.03
C PRO A 134 -6.63 -4.66 -21.47
N ARG A 135 -5.68 -5.00 -20.60
CA ARG A 135 -4.65 -6.02 -20.82
C ARG A 135 -5.00 -7.37 -20.19
N ASP A 136 -6.08 -7.40 -19.42
CA ASP A 136 -6.52 -8.52 -18.58
C ASP A 136 -5.37 -9.11 -17.73
N ARG A 137 -4.51 -8.23 -17.21
CA ARG A 137 -3.29 -8.60 -16.48
C ARG A 137 -2.87 -7.53 -15.49
N GLY A 138 -2.46 -7.95 -14.31
CA GLY A 138 -1.90 -7.15 -13.23
C GLY A 138 -2.38 -7.64 -11.88
N VAL A 139 -1.74 -7.17 -10.81
CA VAL A 139 -2.11 -7.51 -9.43
C VAL A 139 -2.22 -6.26 -8.58
N ILE A 140 -3.30 -6.15 -7.84
CA ILE A 140 -3.52 -5.11 -6.85
C ILE A 140 -3.35 -5.70 -5.46
N VAL A 141 -2.44 -5.15 -4.66
CA VAL A 141 -2.19 -5.57 -3.28
C VAL A 141 -2.70 -4.49 -2.34
N GLN A 142 -3.68 -4.83 -1.52
CA GLN A 142 -4.21 -3.96 -0.47
C GLN A 142 -3.49 -4.23 0.85
N ILE A 143 -2.96 -3.18 1.48
CA ILE A 143 -2.40 -3.32 2.82
C ILE A 143 -3.50 -3.15 3.86
N GLY A 144 -3.89 -4.27 4.43
CA GLY A 144 -4.84 -4.38 5.52
C GLY A 144 -4.18 -4.22 6.89
N SER A 145 -4.89 -4.67 7.91
CA SER A 145 -4.42 -4.67 9.31
C SER A 145 -5.24 -5.69 10.09
N ALA A 146 -4.64 -6.30 11.12
CA ALA A 146 -5.39 -7.07 12.12
C ALA A 146 -6.54 -6.24 12.73
N LEU A 147 -6.42 -4.91 12.74
CA LEU A 147 -7.45 -3.99 13.21
C LEU A 147 -8.65 -3.84 12.26
N ALA A 148 -8.62 -4.52 11.09
CA ALA A 148 -9.80 -4.69 10.25
C ALA A 148 -10.74 -5.80 10.75
N TYR A 149 -10.31 -6.61 11.72
CA TYR A 149 -11.11 -7.66 12.35
C TYR A 149 -11.41 -7.36 13.81
N GLN A 150 -10.39 -6.90 14.55
CA GLN A 150 -10.51 -6.61 15.97
C GLN A 150 -10.05 -5.17 16.20
N ALA A 151 -11.02 -4.27 16.40
CA ALA A 151 -10.73 -2.87 16.72
C ALA A 151 -10.13 -2.74 18.14
N ILE A 152 -9.33 -1.70 18.32
CA ILE A 152 -8.76 -1.31 19.61
C ILE A 152 -9.19 0.12 19.98
N PRO A 153 -9.17 0.48 21.27
CA PRO A 153 -9.41 1.86 21.70
C PRO A 153 -8.45 2.85 21.02
N LEU A 154 -8.84 4.10 20.98
CA LEU A 154 -8.03 5.26 20.53
C LEU A 154 -7.72 5.32 19.02
N GLN A 155 -8.15 4.32 18.23
CA GLN A 155 -7.92 4.26 16.78
C GLN A 155 -9.21 4.12 15.95
N SER A 156 -10.31 4.73 16.41
CA SER A 156 -11.63 4.57 15.76
C SER A 156 -11.61 4.94 14.26
N ALA A 157 -10.97 6.05 13.89
CA ALA A 157 -10.87 6.48 12.49
C ALA A 157 -10.07 5.48 11.63
N TYR A 158 -8.95 5.00 12.14
CA TYR A 158 -8.11 4.01 11.44
C TYR A 158 -8.80 2.65 11.33
N CYS A 159 -9.38 2.14 12.41
CA CYS A 159 -10.13 0.89 12.39
C CYS A 159 -11.29 0.96 11.40
N GLY A 160 -12.06 2.05 11.41
CA GLY A 160 -13.12 2.29 10.42
C GLY A 160 -12.60 2.25 8.98
N ALA A 161 -11.50 2.94 8.70
CA ALA A 161 -10.89 2.94 7.37
C ALA A 161 -10.41 1.53 6.94
N LYS A 162 -9.80 0.75 7.84
CA LYS A 162 -9.32 -0.60 7.53
C LYS A 162 -10.46 -1.61 7.33
N HIS A 163 -11.56 -1.49 8.06
CA HIS A 163 -12.79 -2.26 7.79
C HIS A 163 -13.40 -1.89 6.43
N ALA A 164 -13.42 -0.60 6.09
CA ALA A 164 -13.93 -0.13 4.80
C ALA A 164 -13.10 -0.69 3.62
N ILE A 165 -11.76 -0.72 3.74
CA ILE A 165 -10.88 -1.34 2.73
C ILE A 165 -11.20 -2.81 2.55
N GLN A 166 -11.46 -3.55 3.62
CA GLN A 166 -11.81 -4.97 3.55
C GLN A 166 -13.11 -5.18 2.77
N GLY A 167 -14.18 -4.49 3.15
CA GLY A 167 -15.47 -4.60 2.45
C GLY A 167 -15.38 -4.19 0.98
N PHE A 168 -14.67 -3.10 0.67
CA PHE A 168 -14.40 -2.65 -0.69
C PHE A 168 -13.65 -3.72 -1.50
N THR A 169 -12.59 -4.29 -0.93
CA THR A 169 -11.77 -5.31 -1.59
C THR A 169 -12.53 -6.60 -1.85
N GLU A 170 -13.37 -7.02 -0.91
CA GLU A 170 -14.21 -8.22 -1.07
C GLU A 170 -15.24 -8.04 -2.19
N SER A 171 -15.90 -6.89 -2.25
CA SER A 171 -16.85 -6.58 -3.32
C SER A 171 -16.18 -6.60 -4.70
N LEU A 172 -15.07 -5.88 -4.85
CA LEU A 172 -14.32 -5.84 -6.10
C LEU A 172 -13.79 -7.22 -6.51
N ARG A 173 -13.35 -8.04 -5.55
CA ARG A 173 -12.91 -9.41 -5.83
C ARG A 173 -14.02 -10.24 -6.46
N ILE A 174 -15.25 -10.12 -5.96
CA ILE A 174 -16.41 -10.84 -6.50
C ILE A 174 -16.73 -10.36 -7.92
N GLU A 175 -16.62 -9.06 -8.19
CA GLU A 175 -16.77 -8.49 -9.54
C GLU A 175 -15.76 -9.08 -10.52
N LEU A 176 -14.46 -9.07 -10.18
CA LEU A 176 -13.39 -9.62 -11.01
C LEU A 176 -13.56 -11.13 -11.26
N LEU A 177 -13.99 -11.88 -10.25
CA LEU A 177 -14.28 -13.31 -10.39
C LEU A 177 -15.49 -13.56 -11.31
N HIS A 178 -16.55 -12.77 -11.18
CA HIS A 178 -17.73 -12.86 -12.04
C HIS A 178 -17.39 -12.57 -13.51
N GLU A 179 -16.55 -11.58 -13.74
CA GLU A 179 -16.06 -11.19 -15.07
C GLU A 179 -15.00 -12.16 -15.62
N LYS A 180 -14.51 -13.10 -14.82
CA LYS A 180 -13.38 -14.00 -15.13
C LYS A 180 -12.13 -13.21 -15.53
N SER A 181 -11.91 -12.08 -14.89
CA SER A 181 -10.77 -11.21 -15.17
C SER A 181 -9.45 -11.86 -14.77
N GLY A 182 -8.42 -11.68 -15.61
CA GLY A 182 -7.04 -12.01 -15.30
C GLY A 182 -6.35 -11.01 -14.35
N VAL A 183 -7.05 -9.92 -13.96
CA VAL A 183 -6.54 -9.00 -12.94
C VAL A 183 -6.74 -9.58 -11.55
N GLY A 184 -5.65 -9.73 -10.80
CA GLY A 184 -5.67 -10.24 -9.43
C GLY A 184 -5.87 -9.11 -8.40
N ILE A 185 -6.58 -9.43 -7.32
CA ILE A 185 -6.62 -8.57 -6.12
C ILE A 185 -6.41 -9.42 -4.88
N THR A 186 -5.53 -8.97 -3.99
CA THR A 186 -5.18 -9.64 -2.74
C THR A 186 -5.05 -8.64 -1.61
N MET A 187 -5.20 -9.10 -0.38
CA MET A 187 -5.02 -8.30 0.82
C MET A 187 -3.98 -8.93 1.73
N VAL A 188 -3.07 -8.11 2.26
CA VAL A 188 -2.09 -8.54 3.26
C VAL A 188 -2.44 -7.85 4.58
N GLN A 189 -2.82 -8.63 5.57
CA GLN A 189 -3.17 -8.14 6.91
C GLN A 189 -1.91 -8.06 7.77
N PHE A 190 -1.55 -6.86 8.17
CA PHE A 190 -0.37 -6.64 8.99
C PHE A 190 -0.69 -6.64 10.49
N PRO A 191 0.20 -7.26 11.29
CA PRO A 191 0.27 -7.03 12.73
C PRO A 191 0.93 -5.68 13.03
N ALA A 192 1.32 -5.45 14.28
CA ALA A 192 2.16 -4.31 14.63
C ALA A 192 3.55 -4.43 13.98
N LEU A 193 3.93 -3.40 13.23
CA LEU A 193 5.23 -3.30 12.57
C LEU A 193 6.04 -2.14 13.15
N ASN A 194 7.36 -2.33 13.27
CA ASN A 194 8.30 -1.32 13.72
C ASN A 194 8.49 -0.26 12.61
N THR A 195 7.67 0.77 12.65
CA THR A 195 7.65 1.82 11.62
C THR A 195 7.70 3.20 12.25
N PRO A 196 8.29 4.19 11.58
CA PRO A 196 8.42 5.54 12.13
C PRO A 196 7.07 6.30 12.24
N GLN A 197 5.95 5.70 11.84
CA GLN A 197 4.64 6.35 11.99
C GLN A 197 4.33 6.73 13.44
N PHE A 198 4.82 5.96 14.41
CA PHE A 198 4.61 6.24 15.83
C PHE A 198 5.35 7.48 16.32
N ASP A 199 6.37 7.97 15.59
CA ASP A 199 7.12 9.18 15.92
C ASP A 199 6.38 10.45 15.50
N TRP A 200 5.55 10.39 14.45
CA TRP A 200 4.86 11.56 13.89
C TRP A 200 3.32 11.46 13.86
N VAL A 201 2.75 10.38 14.36
CA VAL A 201 1.29 10.24 14.38
C VAL A 201 0.67 11.31 15.28
N LYS A 202 -0.41 11.94 14.79
CA LYS A 202 -1.16 12.89 15.60
C LYS A 202 -1.82 12.19 16.78
N THR A 203 -1.69 12.76 17.97
CA THR A 203 -2.28 12.22 19.21
C THR A 203 -2.69 13.32 20.16
N THR A 204 -3.76 13.09 20.92
CA THR A 204 -4.16 13.90 22.08
C THR A 204 -3.68 13.29 23.41
N LEU A 205 -3.00 12.14 23.34
CA LEU A 205 -2.52 11.43 24.52
C LEU A 205 -1.29 12.15 25.11
N PRO A 206 -1.08 12.05 26.45
CA PRO A 206 0.07 12.67 27.11
C PRO A 206 1.42 12.06 26.69
N ASN A 207 1.43 10.82 26.21
CA ASN A 207 2.61 10.13 25.72
C ASN A 207 2.41 9.67 24.29
N HIS A 208 3.49 9.60 23.50
CA HIS A 208 3.44 9.03 22.17
C HIS A 208 3.00 7.57 22.20
N PRO A 209 2.06 7.18 21.33
CA PRO A 209 1.64 5.80 21.21
C PRO A 209 2.80 4.91 20.78
N GLN A 210 2.76 3.66 21.20
CA GLN A 210 3.74 2.64 20.84
C GLN A 210 3.03 1.46 20.16
N PRO A 211 3.71 0.73 19.27
CA PRO A 211 3.14 -0.47 18.69
C PRO A 211 2.89 -1.52 19.77
N VAL A 212 1.81 -2.28 19.65
CA VAL A 212 1.45 -3.35 20.59
C VAL A 212 2.18 -4.65 20.19
N PRO A 213 2.94 -5.29 21.09
CA PRO A 213 3.61 -6.55 20.81
C PRO A 213 2.63 -7.70 20.47
N PRO A 214 3.06 -8.66 19.61
CA PRO A 214 4.40 -8.80 19.01
C PRO A 214 4.63 -7.81 17.87
N ILE A 215 5.85 -7.25 17.83
CA ILE A 215 6.25 -6.23 16.84
C ILE A 215 7.22 -6.86 15.84
N PHE A 216 6.90 -6.75 14.55
CA PHE A 216 7.72 -7.29 13.47
C PHE A 216 8.43 -6.18 12.71
N GLN A 217 9.47 -6.54 11.96
CA GLN A 217 10.19 -5.58 11.12
C GLN A 217 9.48 -5.34 9.79
N PRO A 218 9.59 -4.14 9.20
CA PRO A 218 8.97 -3.80 7.92
C PRO A 218 9.35 -4.72 6.76
N GLU A 219 10.56 -5.27 6.78
CA GLU A 219 11.09 -6.18 5.76
C GLU A 219 10.28 -7.47 5.66
N LEU A 220 9.81 -8.01 6.79
CA LEU A 220 8.90 -9.16 6.79
C LEU A 220 7.56 -8.82 6.12
N GLY A 221 7.07 -7.60 6.34
CA GLY A 221 5.90 -7.07 5.62
C GLY A 221 6.13 -6.99 4.11
N ALA A 222 7.32 -6.57 3.69
CA ALA A 222 7.69 -6.50 2.28
C ALA A 222 7.73 -7.88 1.62
N GLU A 223 8.29 -8.89 2.28
CA GLU A 223 8.30 -10.27 1.81
C GLU A 223 6.87 -10.82 1.65
N ALA A 224 6.00 -10.56 2.62
CA ALA A 224 4.60 -10.96 2.56
C ALA A 224 3.85 -10.31 1.37
N VAL A 225 4.14 -9.05 1.06
CA VAL A 225 3.56 -8.34 -0.10
C VAL A 225 4.03 -8.96 -1.40
N ILE A 226 5.32 -9.27 -1.55
CA ILE A 226 5.87 -9.93 -2.74
C ILE A 226 5.24 -11.32 -2.91
N TYR A 227 5.15 -12.08 -1.83
CA TYR A 227 4.48 -13.39 -1.86
C TYR A 227 3.02 -13.27 -2.32
N ALA A 228 2.28 -12.32 -1.74
CA ALA A 228 0.88 -12.09 -2.07
C ALA A 228 0.70 -11.63 -3.53
N ALA A 229 1.58 -10.77 -4.04
CA ALA A 229 1.55 -10.33 -5.43
C ALA A 229 1.82 -11.47 -6.41
N THR A 230 2.67 -12.44 -6.03
CA THR A 230 3.04 -13.59 -6.86
C THR A 230 1.96 -14.69 -6.88
N HIS A 231 1.34 -14.97 -5.72
CA HIS A 231 0.42 -16.11 -5.54
C HIS A 231 -1.05 -15.71 -5.54
N VAL A 232 -1.34 -14.43 -5.37
CA VAL A 232 -2.68 -13.83 -5.35
C VAL A 232 -3.68 -14.58 -4.44
N PRO A 233 -3.33 -14.90 -3.18
CA PRO A 233 -4.30 -15.47 -2.26
C PRO A 233 -5.44 -14.47 -2.03
N ARG A 234 -6.62 -14.94 -1.60
CA ARG A 234 -7.70 -14.03 -1.20
C ARG A 234 -7.18 -13.04 -0.15
N GLU A 235 -6.47 -13.56 0.81
CA GLU A 235 -5.90 -12.84 1.93
C GLU A 235 -4.67 -13.56 2.47
N LEU A 236 -3.70 -12.79 2.96
CA LEU A 236 -2.51 -13.28 3.65
C LEU A 236 -2.41 -12.58 5.01
N ASN A 237 -2.49 -13.35 6.08
CA ASN A 237 -2.28 -12.85 7.45
C ASN A 237 -0.82 -13.01 7.84
N LEU A 238 -0.16 -11.89 8.18
CA LEU A 238 1.21 -11.89 8.68
C LEU A 238 1.19 -11.90 10.20
N GLY A 239 1.97 -12.81 10.80
CA GLY A 239 2.07 -12.96 12.25
C GLY A 239 1.29 -14.16 12.77
N ILE A 240 1.20 -14.27 14.09
CA ILE A 240 0.46 -15.34 14.76
C ILE A 240 -1.01 -14.95 14.77
N PRO A 241 -1.93 -15.83 14.35
CA PRO A 241 -3.37 -15.59 14.53
C PRO A 241 -3.66 -15.43 16.01
N THR A 242 -4.24 -14.32 16.41
CA THR A 242 -4.74 -14.10 17.77
C THR A 242 -6.15 -14.62 17.90
#